data_d4f15b7cb1f81f8e96b3d5e65874f05b
#
_entry.id   d4f15b7cb1f81f8e96b3d5e65874f05b
#
_cell.length_a   1.000
_cell.length_b   1.000
_cell.length_c   1.000
_cell.angle_alpha   90.00
_cell.angle_beta   90.00
_cell.angle_gamma   90.00
#
_symmetry.space_group_name_H-M   'P 1'
#
loop_
_entity.id
_entity.type
_entity.pdbx_description
1 polymer ?
#
loop_
_entity_poly.entity_id
_entity_poly.type
_entity_poly.pdbx_seq_one_letter_code
_entity_poly.pdbx_strand_id
1 'polypeptide(L)'
;DLSAMGFQLTLITNGTKLTAHLVERLGRLPLTISVSLDTLDREQYRQIRGADQLEQVLEGIALLKDFPHPKFLTCIVSEVNRGEVPAVVRFAREQGFLPVVGAYHWNVGTYGRPDELLMYDRSSAAAVFSGLLDDELIPPGYLRKFVEDNVSWLRGEKLEPCDAGRYSIAIDASGNVSPCLAFPSVGNLLQLSLSEILGRFDRSAIKTCSDRSSCNRLDGRVVGTILRHPITALRSARSLTSRGALT
;
A
#
# COMPACT_ATOMS: atom_id res chain seq x y z
N ASP A 1 16.83 7.73 -16.06
CA ASP A 1 16.75 6.37 -15.56
C ASP A 1 16.96 6.28 -14.05
N LEU A 2 15.85 6.28 -13.30
CA LEU A 2 15.86 6.32 -11.83
C LEU A 2 16.66 5.14 -11.23
N SER A 3 16.55 3.94 -11.81
CA SER A 3 17.32 2.76 -11.36
C SER A 3 18.83 2.98 -11.48
N ALA A 4 19.32 3.59 -12.60
CA ALA A 4 20.72 3.90 -12.78
C ALA A 4 21.23 4.99 -11.80
N MET A 5 20.31 5.78 -11.23
CA MET A 5 20.62 6.76 -10.17
C MET A 5 20.62 6.13 -8.76
N GLY A 6 20.44 4.82 -8.64
CA GLY A 6 20.44 4.10 -7.36
C GLY A 6 19.11 4.08 -6.62
N PHE A 7 18.00 4.53 -7.23
CA PHE A 7 16.69 4.45 -6.60
C PHE A 7 16.18 3.00 -6.55
N GLN A 8 15.63 2.62 -5.40
CA GLN A 8 14.81 1.41 -5.27
C GLN A 8 13.41 1.71 -5.79
N LEU A 9 12.98 1.00 -6.82
CA LEU A 9 11.73 1.27 -7.49
C LEU A 9 10.62 0.33 -7.02
N THR A 10 9.42 0.89 -6.83
CA THR A 10 8.19 0.10 -6.66
C THR A 10 7.16 0.59 -7.68
N LEU A 11 6.70 -0.31 -8.54
CA LEU A 11 5.62 -0.05 -9.47
C LEU A 11 4.30 -0.53 -8.87
N ILE A 12 3.35 0.39 -8.70
CA ILE A 12 1.97 0.05 -8.29
C ILE A 12 1.08 0.11 -9.53
N THR A 13 0.32 -0.95 -9.77
CA THR A 13 -0.52 -1.09 -10.98
C THR A 13 -1.84 -1.77 -10.66
N ASN A 14 -2.87 -1.52 -11.47
CA ASN A 14 -4.09 -2.33 -11.44
C ASN A 14 -3.95 -3.66 -12.22
N GLY A 15 -2.83 -3.90 -12.88
CA GLY A 15 -2.53 -5.16 -13.57
C GLY A 15 -3.17 -5.33 -14.96
N THR A 16 -4.18 -4.54 -15.33
CA THR A 16 -4.99 -4.74 -16.55
C THR A 16 -4.23 -4.58 -17.88
N LYS A 17 -3.04 -3.98 -17.86
CA LYS A 17 -2.22 -3.73 -19.05
C LYS A 17 -0.89 -4.48 -19.03
N LEU A 18 -0.74 -5.43 -18.11
CA LEU A 18 0.44 -6.30 -18.11
C LEU A 18 0.40 -7.24 -19.32
N THR A 19 1.52 -7.35 -20.00
CA THR A 19 1.75 -8.29 -21.10
C THR A 19 3.05 -9.04 -20.82
N ALA A 20 3.22 -10.23 -21.40
CA ALA A 20 4.44 -11.02 -21.23
C ALA A 20 5.70 -10.22 -21.56
N HIS A 21 5.66 -9.46 -22.68
CA HIS A 21 6.77 -8.58 -23.08
C HIS A 21 7.06 -7.47 -22.05
N LEU A 22 6.00 -6.84 -21.49
CA LEU A 22 6.20 -5.81 -20.45
C LEU A 22 6.78 -6.41 -19.18
N VAL A 23 6.26 -7.56 -18.72
CA VAL A 23 6.74 -8.27 -17.53
C VAL A 23 8.20 -8.68 -17.70
N GLU A 24 8.60 -9.22 -18.85
CA GLU A 24 10.01 -9.54 -19.14
C GLU A 24 10.91 -8.29 -19.05
N ARG A 25 10.49 -7.18 -19.65
CA ARG A 25 11.25 -5.91 -19.57
C ARG A 25 11.37 -5.38 -18.15
N LEU A 26 10.27 -5.42 -17.39
CA LEU A 26 10.27 -5.01 -15.98
C LEU A 26 11.16 -5.92 -15.12
N GLY A 27 11.17 -7.22 -15.41
CA GLY A 27 12.01 -8.19 -14.70
C GLY A 27 13.52 -7.97 -14.85
N ARG A 28 13.95 -7.22 -15.86
CA ARG A 28 15.35 -6.81 -16.04
C ARG A 28 15.75 -5.62 -15.15
N LEU A 29 14.80 -4.98 -14.50
CA LEU A 29 15.05 -3.84 -13.63
C LEU A 29 14.95 -4.26 -12.16
N PRO A 30 15.79 -3.72 -11.25
CA PRO A 30 15.70 -4.00 -9.82
C PRO A 30 14.49 -3.25 -9.23
N LEU A 31 13.30 -3.73 -9.53
CA LEU A 31 12.06 -3.11 -9.08
C LEU A 31 11.13 -4.12 -8.37
N THR A 32 10.42 -3.63 -7.40
CA THR A 32 9.29 -4.31 -6.78
C THR A 32 8.01 -3.99 -7.53
N ILE A 33 7.11 -4.97 -7.69
CA ILE A 33 5.79 -4.73 -8.28
C ILE A 33 4.69 -4.97 -7.25
N SER A 34 3.68 -4.10 -7.23
CA SER A 34 2.47 -4.26 -6.43
C SER A 34 1.24 -4.20 -7.32
N VAL A 35 0.45 -5.27 -7.34
CA VAL A 35 -0.82 -5.32 -8.08
C VAL A 35 -1.97 -5.07 -7.11
N SER A 36 -2.90 -4.20 -7.49
CA SER A 36 -4.09 -3.90 -6.70
C SER A 36 -5.23 -4.86 -7.05
N LEU A 37 -5.70 -5.63 -6.06
CA LEU A 37 -6.85 -6.53 -6.18
C LEU A 37 -7.61 -6.57 -4.86
N ASP A 38 -8.85 -6.07 -4.84
CA ASP A 38 -9.64 -5.93 -3.61
C ASP A 38 -10.61 -7.09 -3.40
N THR A 39 -10.94 -7.85 -4.45
CA THR A 39 -11.90 -8.97 -4.40
C THR A 39 -11.66 -9.92 -5.57
N LEU A 40 -12.08 -11.16 -5.42
CA LEU A 40 -12.14 -12.18 -6.47
C LEU A 40 -13.56 -12.32 -7.07
N ASP A 41 -14.53 -11.61 -6.50
CA ASP A 41 -15.89 -11.56 -7.01
C ASP A 41 -16.03 -10.47 -8.09
N ARG A 42 -16.55 -10.84 -9.26
CA ARG A 42 -16.67 -9.95 -10.44
C ARG A 42 -17.60 -8.76 -10.20
N GLU A 43 -18.72 -8.99 -9.49
CA GLU A 43 -19.69 -7.93 -9.25
C GLU A 43 -19.15 -6.93 -8.22
N GLN A 44 -18.55 -7.40 -7.13
CA GLN A 44 -17.88 -6.54 -6.16
C GLN A 44 -16.72 -5.77 -6.82
N TYR A 45 -15.94 -6.43 -7.69
CA TYR A 45 -14.86 -5.75 -8.42
C TYR A 45 -15.40 -4.59 -9.25
N ARG A 46 -16.50 -4.81 -9.98
CA ARG A 46 -17.16 -3.76 -10.76
C ARG A 46 -17.66 -2.61 -9.91
N GLN A 47 -18.23 -2.92 -8.75
CA GLN A 47 -18.69 -1.90 -7.78
C GLN A 47 -17.53 -1.07 -7.23
N ILE A 48 -16.42 -1.70 -6.87
CA ILE A 48 -15.25 -1.01 -6.27
C ILE A 48 -14.47 -0.23 -7.32
N ARG A 49 -14.27 -0.78 -8.53
CA ARG A 49 -13.37 -0.23 -9.55
C ARG A 49 -14.08 0.51 -10.67
N GLY A 50 -15.40 0.46 -10.75
CA GLY A 50 -16.20 1.12 -11.77
C GLY A 50 -16.06 0.51 -13.17
N ALA A 51 -15.40 -0.65 -13.31
CA ALA A 51 -15.15 -1.32 -14.58
C ALA A 51 -15.09 -2.84 -14.40
N ASP A 52 -15.56 -3.57 -15.42
CA ASP A 52 -15.54 -5.04 -15.47
C ASP A 52 -14.21 -5.55 -16.06
N GLN A 53 -13.17 -5.52 -15.26
CA GLN A 53 -11.79 -5.85 -15.68
C GLN A 53 -11.11 -6.90 -14.78
N LEU A 54 -11.88 -7.63 -13.97
CA LEU A 54 -11.29 -8.61 -13.02
C LEU A 54 -10.46 -9.67 -13.77
N GLU A 55 -10.97 -10.19 -14.87
CA GLU A 55 -10.30 -11.23 -15.66
C GLU A 55 -8.93 -10.76 -16.16
N GLN A 56 -8.86 -9.55 -16.73
CA GLN A 56 -7.60 -8.96 -17.17
C GLN A 56 -6.59 -8.76 -16.02
N VAL A 57 -7.07 -8.43 -14.81
CA VAL A 57 -6.19 -8.33 -13.62
C VAL A 57 -5.65 -9.69 -13.23
N LEU A 58 -6.50 -10.74 -13.22
CA LEU A 58 -6.09 -12.11 -12.89
C LEU A 58 -5.09 -12.66 -13.92
N GLU A 59 -5.31 -12.40 -15.21
CA GLU A 59 -4.34 -12.71 -16.26
C GLU A 59 -3.01 -11.99 -16.05
N GLY A 60 -3.06 -10.68 -15.72
CA GLY A 60 -1.87 -9.90 -15.38
C GLY A 60 -1.10 -10.44 -14.17
N ILE A 61 -1.82 -10.91 -13.14
CA ILE A 61 -1.23 -11.57 -11.97
C ILE A 61 -0.54 -12.89 -12.37
N ALA A 62 -1.18 -13.69 -13.22
CA ALA A 62 -0.63 -14.95 -13.70
C ALA A 62 0.68 -14.75 -14.49
N LEU A 63 0.79 -13.68 -15.29
CA LEU A 63 2.02 -13.33 -15.99
C LEU A 63 3.19 -13.00 -15.04
N LEU A 64 2.90 -12.60 -13.81
CA LEU A 64 3.92 -12.29 -12.80
C LEU A 64 4.36 -13.51 -11.98
N LYS A 65 3.89 -14.73 -12.28
CA LYS A 65 4.21 -15.94 -11.50
C LYS A 65 5.73 -16.08 -11.27
N ASP A 66 6.51 -16.00 -12.33
CA ASP A 66 7.96 -16.17 -12.31
C ASP A 66 8.73 -14.83 -12.33
N PHE A 67 8.10 -13.76 -11.89
CA PHE A 67 8.73 -12.44 -11.80
C PHE A 67 9.89 -12.48 -10.79
N PRO A 68 11.14 -12.07 -11.17
CA PRO A 68 12.35 -12.35 -10.41
C PRO A 68 12.54 -11.49 -9.14
N HIS A 69 11.70 -10.48 -8.95
CA HIS A 69 11.81 -9.53 -7.84
C HIS A 69 10.60 -9.63 -6.90
N PRO A 70 10.66 -9.00 -5.70
CA PRO A 70 9.54 -9.00 -4.77
C PRO A 70 8.26 -8.48 -5.41
N LYS A 71 7.17 -9.20 -5.17
CA LYS A 71 5.84 -8.86 -5.68
C LYS A 71 4.82 -8.84 -4.56
N PHE A 72 4.01 -7.79 -4.56
CA PHE A 72 2.96 -7.56 -3.58
C PHE A 72 1.58 -7.57 -4.24
N LEU A 73 0.59 -8.06 -3.53
CA LEU A 73 -0.81 -7.88 -3.88
C LEU A 73 -1.46 -7.01 -2.82
N THR A 74 -1.93 -5.84 -3.23
CA THR A 74 -2.53 -4.85 -2.33
C THR A 74 -4.04 -4.98 -2.39
N CYS A 75 -4.65 -5.21 -1.22
CA CYS A 75 -6.08 -5.27 -0.99
C CYS A 75 -6.48 -4.17 0.00
N ILE A 76 -7.47 -3.34 -0.38
CA ILE A 76 -8.02 -2.31 0.50
C ILE A 76 -9.38 -2.78 1.02
N VAL A 77 -9.48 -2.92 2.34
CA VAL A 77 -10.72 -3.32 3.02
C VAL A 77 -11.74 -2.20 2.92
N SER A 78 -12.92 -2.53 2.40
CA SER A 78 -14.11 -1.66 2.31
C SER A 78 -15.34 -2.43 2.75
N GLU A 79 -16.50 -1.78 2.87
CA GLU A 79 -17.75 -2.45 3.17
C GLU A 79 -18.11 -3.52 2.13
N VAL A 80 -17.84 -3.25 0.86
CA VAL A 80 -18.19 -4.14 -0.26
C VAL A 80 -17.44 -5.46 -0.20
N ASN A 81 -16.13 -5.43 0.14
CA ASN A 81 -15.27 -6.63 0.04
C ASN A 81 -14.86 -7.25 1.37
N ARG A 82 -15.32 -6.73 2.51
CA ARG A 82 -14.85 -7.19 3.84
C ARG A 82 -14.94 -8.70 4.08
N GLY A 83 -15.93 -9.37 3.49
CA GLY A 83 -16.08 -10.82 3.55
C GLY A 83 -15.11 -11.60 2.66
N GLU A 84 -14.59 -10.98 1.60
CA GLU A 84 -13.72 -11.59 0.60
C GLU A 84 -12.22 -11.41 0.91
N VAL A 85 -11.85 -10.48 1.79
CA VAL A 85 -10.45 -10.16 2.09
C VAL A 85 -9.61 -11.38 2.45
N PRO A 86 -10.06 -12.32 3.31
CA PRO A 86 -9.29 -13.53 3.60
C PRO A 86 -9.04 -14.42 2.36
N ALA A 87 -10.01 -14.49 1.44
CA ALA A 87 -9.86 -15.23 0.19
C ALA A 87 -8.82 -14.57 -0.73
N VAL A 88 -8.86 -13.24 -0.85
CA VAL A 88 -7.87 -12.46 -1.61
C VAL A 88 -6.45 -12.65 -1.04
N VAL A 89 -6.31 -12.66 0.27
CA VAL A 89 -5.01 -12.87 0.94
C VAL A 89 -4.48 -14.28 0.69
N ARG A 90 -5.33 -15.31 0.76
CA ARG A 90 -4.94 -16.69 0.41
C ARG A 90 -4.54 -16.78 -1.05
N PHE A 91 -5.33 -16.25 -1.96
CA PHE A 91 -5.02 -16.17 -3.38
C PHE A 91 -3.65 -15.50 -3.63
N ALA A 92 -3.39 -14.35 -2.99
CA ALA A 92 -2.10 -13.67 -3.11
C ALA A 92 -0.94 -14.61 -2.77
N ARG A 93 -1.03 -15.33 -1.65
CA ARG A 93 0.00 -16.29 -1.20
C ARG A 93 0.18 -17.45 -2.17
N GLU A 94 -0.91 -18.04 -2.68
CA GLU A 94 -0.91 -19.12 -3.68
C GLU A 94 -0.23 -18.69 -4.98
N GLN A 95 -0.43 -17.42 -5.39
CA GLN A 95 0.25 -16.84 -6.55
C GLN A 95 1.68 -16.34 -6.26
N GLY A 96 2.19 -16.59 -5.05
CA GLY A 96 3.55 -16.19 -4.65
C GLY A 96 3.72 -14.70 -4.36
N PHE A 97 2.64 -13.96 -4.11
CA PHE A 97 2.68 -12.55 -3.69
C PHE A 97 2.70 -12.40 -2.18
N LEU A 98 3.30 -11.31 -1.72
CA LEU A 98 3.16 -10.85 -0.34
C LEU A 98 1.88 -10.00 -0.23
N PRO A 99 0.92 -10.38 0.65
CA PRO A 99 -0.30 -9.62 0.79
C PRO A 99 -0.05 -8.32 1.57
N VAL A 100 -0.51 -7.21 1.02
CA VAL A 100 -0.57 -5.90 1.69
C VAL A 100 -2.04 -5.58 1.90
N VAL A 101 -2.49 -5.52 3.15
CA VAL A 101 -3.89 -5.25 3.46
C VAL A 101 -4.00 -3.92 4.19
N GLY A 102 -4.70 -2.97 3.57
CA GLY A 102 -4.96 -1.64 4.13
C GLY A 102 -6.45 -1.38 4.29
N ALA A 103 -6.80 -0.37 5.07
CA ALA A 103 -8.18 0.06 5.23
C ALA A 103 -8.52 1.20 4.25
N TYR A 104 -9.75 1.25 3.74
CA TYR A 104 -10.23 2.38 2.97
C TYR A 104 -10.30 3.64 3.86
N HIS A 105 -9.78 4.75 3.35
CA HIS A 105 -9.71 6.02 4.07
C HIS A 105 -10.54 7.09 3.33
N TRP A 106 -11.79 7.31 3.75
CA TRP A 106 -12.67 8.32 3.16
C TRP A 106 -12.44 9.74 3.69
N ASN A 107 -11.64 9.88 4.74
CA ASN A 107 -11.31 11.18 5.35
C ASN A 107 -10.04 11.82 4.76
N VAL A 108 -9.50 11.28 3.69
CA VAL A 108 -8.31 11.79 2.99
C VAL A 108 -8.75 12.51 1.73
N GLY A 109 -8.78 13.85 1.79
CA GLY A 109 -9.37 14.71 0.76
C GLY A 109 -8.74 14.60 -0.64
N THR A 110 -7.49 14.15 -0.75
CA THR A 110 -6.81 13.96 -2.03
C THR A 110 -7.31 12.76 -2.84
N TYR A 111 -8.09 11.86 -2.25
CA TYR A 111 -8.72 10.76 -2.97
C TYR A 111 -10.05 11.13 -3.65
N GLY A 112 -10.41 12.40 -3.65
CA GLY A 112 -11.66 12.87 -4.21
C GLY A 112 -12.83 12.79 -3.22
N ARG A 113 -14.04 12.56 -3.73
CA ARG A 113 -15.21 12.42 -2.88
C ARG A 113 -15.21 11.08 -2.17
N PRO A 114 -15.60 11.05 -0.87
CA PRO A 114 -15.84 9.78 -0.20
C PRO A 114 -16.91 9.00 -0.97
N ASP A 115 -16.65 7.71 -1.19
CA ASP A 115 -17.65 6.81 -1.74
C ASP A 115 -18.37 6.11 -0.59
N GLU A 116 -19.64 6.46 -0.37
CA GLU A 116 -20.45 5.93 0.71
C GLU A 116 -20.60 4.40 0.64
N LEU A 117 -20.59 3.85 -0.57
CA LEU A 117 -20.65 2.40 -0.77
C LEU A 117 -19.45 1.67 -0.17
N LEU A 118 -18.30 2.32 -0.16
CA LEU A 118 -17.05 1.75 0.35
C LEU A 118 -16.84 1.99 1.86
N MET A 119 -17.62 2.88 2.48
CA MET A 119 -17.52 3.18 3.90
C MET A 119 -18.00 1.99 4.73
N TYR A 120 -17.24 1.66 5.76
CA TYR A 120 -17.50 0.55 6.68
C TYR A 120 -17.74 1.04 8.09
N ASP A 121 -18.39 0.20 8.90
CA ASP A 121 -18.30 0.28 10.36
C ASP A 121 -16.90 -0.09 10.82
N ARG A 122 -16.29 0.75 11.66
CA ARG A 122 -14.89 0.58 12.10
C ARG A 122 -14.67 -0.71 12.89
N SER A 123 -15.64 -1.15 13.69
CA SER A 123 -15.52 -2.39 14.47
C SER A 123 -15.56 -3.62 13.57
N SER A 124 -16.44 -3.59 12.57
CA SER A 124 -16.55 -4.65 11.55
C SER A 124 -15.27 -4.78 10.74
N ALA A 125 -14.69 -3.63 10.32
CA ALA A 125 -13.40 -3.63 9.63
C ALA A 125 -12.26 -4.13 10.53
N ALA A 126 -12.22 -3.72 11.81
CA ALA A 126 -11.22 -4.20 12.77
C ALA A 126 -11.28 -5.73 12.95
N ALA A 127 -12.49 -6.32 12.93
CA ALA A 127 -12.66 -7.77 13.00
C ALA A 127 -12.03 -8.50 11.80
N VAL A 128 -12.13 -7.93 10.58
CA VAL A 128 -11.45 -8.49 9.39
C VAL A 128 -9.94 -8.54 9.60
N PHE A 129 -9.32 -7.43 10.02
CA PHE A 129 -7.87 -7.39 10.27
C PHE A 129 -7.45 -8.32 11.41
N SER A 130 -8.23 -8.42 12.50
CA SER A 130 -7.97 -9.36 13.59
C SER A 130 -8.00 -10.80 13.09
N GLY A 131 -9.01 -11.20 12.30
CA GLY A 131 -9.09 -12.54 11.71
C GLY A 131 -7.89 -12.89 10.83
N LEU A 132 -7.35 -11.93 10.06
CA LEU A 132 -6.15 -12.17 9.26
C LEU A 132 -4.91 -12.46 10.13
N LEU A 133 -4.84 -11.92 11.34
CA LEU A 133 -3.76 -12.18 12.31
C LEU A 133 -3.94 -13.53 12.99
N ASP A 134 -5.17 -13.86 13.38
CA ASP A 134 -5.53 -15.13 14.06
C ASP A 134 -5.31 -16.34 13.13
N ASP A 135 -5.67 -16.21 11.86
CA ASP A 135 -5.48 -17.24 10.82
C ASP A 135 -4.03 -17.31 10.30
N GLU A 136 -3.10 -16.50 10.83
CA GLU A 136 -1.69 -16.42 10.40
C GLU A 136 -1.51 -16.19 8.89
N LEU A 137 -2.48 -15.50 8.28
CA LEU A 137 -2.47 -15.24 6.84
C LEU A 137 -1.43 -14.18 6.44
N ILE A 138 -1.03 -13.32 7.35
CA ILE A 138 -0.06 -12.25 7.11
C ILE A 138 1.34 -12.68 7.59
N PRO A 139 2.37 -12.61 6.74
CA PRO A 139 3.72 -13.01 7.12
C PRO A 139 4.29 -12.09 8.19
N PRO A 140 5.18 -12.62 9.08
CA PRO A 140 5.82 -11.82 10.11
C PRO A 140 6.67 -10.69 9.51
N GLY A 141 6.77 -9.58 10.24
CA GLY A 141 7.52 -8.39 9.84
C GLY A 141 6.62 -7.17 9.70
N TYR A 142 7.00 -6.23 8.83
CA TYR A 142 6.29 -4.96 8.70
C TYR A 142 4.82 -5.12 8.25
N LEU A 143 4.53 -6.06 7.34
CA LEU A 143 3.16 -6.27 6.87
C LEU A 143 2.22 -6.69 8.00
N ARG A 144 2.71 -7.59 8.89
CA ARG A 144 1.94 -7.97 10.10
C ARG A 144 1.76 -6.79 11.05
N LYS A 145 2.83 -6.03 11.31
CA LYS A 145 2.75 -4.81 12.13
C LYS A 145 1.77 -3.80 11.54
N PHE A 146 1.75 -3.63 10.22
CA PHE A 146 0.80 -2.74 9.55
C PHE A 146 -0.66 -3.19 9.71
N VAL A 147 -0.93 -4.50 9.69
CA VAL A 147 -2.26 -5.06 9.98
C VAL A 147 -2.63 -4.86 11.45
N GLU A 148 -1.71 -5.10 12.41
CA GLU A 148 -1.90 -4.79 13.82
C GLU A 148 -2.22 -3.31 14.06
N ASP A 149 -1.50 -2.41 13.39
CA ASP A 149 -1.75 -0.97 13.44
C ASP A 149 -3.11 -0.59 12.83
N ASN A 150 -3.62 -1.33 11.82
CA ASN A 150 -4.98 -1.13 11.33
C ASN A 150 -6.03 -1.52 12.38
N VAL A 151 -5.82 -2.61 13.12
CA VAL A 151 -6.72 -2.99 14.23
C VAL A 151 -6.76 -1.88 15.28
N SER A 152 -5.60 -1.42 15.75
CA SER A 152 -5.49 -0.34 16.74
C SER A 152 -6.11 0.97 16.23
N TRP A 153 -5.82 1.36 15.00
CA TRP A 153 -6.39 2.58 14.40
C TRP A 153 -7.92 2.53 14.29
N LEU A 154 -8.45 1.39 13.84
CA LEU A 154 -9.90 1.19 13.71
C LEU A 154 -10.62 1.21 15.06
N ARG A 155 -9.96 0.76 16.12
CA ARG A 155 -10.44 0.85 17.52
C ARG A 155 -10.30 2.24 18.13
N GLY A 156 -9.71 3.19 17.40
CA GLY A 156 -9.48 4.56 17.89
C GLY A 156 -8.27 4.70 18.81
N GLU A 157 -7.41 3.69 18.87
CA GLU A 157 -6.18 3.74 19.63
C GLU A 157 -5.14 4.64 18.95
N LYS A 158 -4.25 5.23 19.76
CA LYS A 158 -3.17 6.05 19.25
C LYS A 158 -2.10 5.19 18.60
N LEU A 159 -1.75 5.53 17.36
CA LEU A 159 -0.64 4.91 16.65
C LEU A 159 0.70 5.58 16.97
N GLU A 160 1.79 4.90 16.63
CA GLU A 160 3.12 5.52 16.58
C GLU A 160 3.14 6.74 15.65
N PRO A 161 4.12 7.66 15.85
CA PRO A 161 4.22 8.84 15.00
C PRO A 161 4.29 8.50 13.51
N CYS A 162 3.54 9.26 12.70
CA CYS A 162 3.67 9.24 11.26
C CYS A 162 4.89 10.05 10.84
N ASP A 163 5.64 9.54 9.89
CA ASP A 163 6.89 10.14 9.41
C ASP A 163 6.75 10.83 8.04
N ALA A 164 5.51 11.08 7.61
CA ALA A 164 5.22 11.86 6.41
C ALA A 164 5.88 13.24 6.45
N GLY A 165 6.45 13.67 5.35
CA GLY A 165 7.23 14.91 5.25
C GLY A 165 8.61 14.85 5.91
N ARG A 166 8.99 13.71 6.52
CA ARG A 166 10.32 13.45 7.08
C ARG A 166 11.07 12.37 6.31
N TYR A 167 10.45 11.20 6.15
CA TYR A 167 11.02 10.05 5.44
C TYR A 167 10.26 9.73 4.14
N SER A 168 9.14 10.34 3.92
CA SER A 168 8.35 10.22 2.70
C SER A 168 7.75 11.56 2.30
N ILE A 169 7.61 11.76 1.00
CA ILE A 169 6.88 12.88 0.37
C ILE A 169 6.03 12.31 -0.75
N ALA A 170 5.01 13.05 -1.16
CA ALA A 170 4.23 12.73 -2.35
C ALA A 170 4.54 13.73 -3.46
N ILE A 171 4.71 13.22 -4.68
CA ILE A 171 4.88 14.00 -5.89
C ILE A 171 3.86 13.49 -6.89
N ASP A 172 3.01 14.37 -7.41
CA ASP A 172 2.02 13.99 -8.43
C ASP A 172 2.62 14.01 -9.85
N ALA A 173 1.82 13.55 -10.82
CA ALA A 173 2.24 13.48 -12.22
C ALA A 173 2.54 14.85 -12.85
N SER A 174 2.08 15.95 -12.26
CA SER A 174 2.32 17.32 -12.68
C SER A 174 3.53 17.96 -11.99
N GLY A 175 4.20 17.21 -11.08
CA GLY A 175 5.35 17.69 -10.32
C GLY A 175 5.00 18.46 -9.04
N ASN A 176 3.73 18.47 -8.63
CA ASN A 176 3.33 19.09 -7.36
C ASN A 176 3.77 18.22 -6.18
N VAL A 177 4.31 18.85 -5.14
CA VAL A 177 4.88 18.17 -3.97
C VAL A 177 4.09 18.48 -2.72
N SER A 178 3.79 17.44 -1.95
CA SER A 178 3.16 17.54 -0.63
C SER A 178 3.84 16.62 0.40
N PRO A 179 3.68 16.87 1.71
CA PRO A 179 4.22 16.00 2.76
C PRO A 179 3.71 14.55 2.67
N CYS A 180 2.46 14.36 2.26
CA CYS A 180 1.83 13.09 1.93
C CYS A 180 0.56 13.35 1.12
N LEU A 181 -0.08 12.30 0.62
CA LEU A 181 -1.32 12.42 -0.18
C LEU A 181 -2.52 13.02 0.58
N ALA A 182 -2.47 13.15 1.91
CA ALA A 182 -3.52 13.79 2.71
C ALA A 182 -3.34 15.30 2.89
N PHE A 183 -2.23 15.86 2.43
CA PHE A 183 -1.92 17.29 2.54
C PHE A 183 -1.97 17.97 1.17
N PRO A 184 -2.35 19.25 1.13
CA PRO A 184 -2.27 20.02 -0.10
C PRO A 184 -0.81 20.14 -0.57
N SER A 185 -0.63 20.32 -1.87
CA SER A 185 0.67 20.67 -2.46
C SER A 185 1.15 22.03 -1.96
N VAL A 186 2.45 22.15 -1.73
CA VAL A 186 3.11 23.39 -1.27
C VAL A 186 4.11 23.95 -2.27
N GLY A 187 4.29 23.28 -3.40
CA GLY A 187 5.16 23.72 -4.48
C GLY A 187 5.22 22.73 -5.63
N ASN A 188 5.87 23.13 -6.72
CA ASN A 188 5.99 22.33 -7.92
C ASN A 188 7.46 22.28 -8.37
N LEU A 189 7.97 21.09 -8.70
CA LEU A 189 9.36 20.82 -9.09
C LEU A 189 9.77 21.47 -10.42
N LEU A 190 8.80 21.88 -11.25
CA LEU A 190 9.08 22.65 -12.46
C LEU A 190 9.36 24.12 -12.18
N GLN A 191 9.08 24.60 -10.95
CA GLN A 191 9.19 26.01 -10.58
C GLN A 191 10.19 26.26 -9.44
N LEU A 192 10.37 25.27 -8.56
CA LEU A 192 11.14 25.40 -7.32
C LEU A 192 12.05 24.19 -7.13
N SER A 193 13.16 24.38 -6.47
CA SER A 193 14.00 23.27 -6.03
C SER A 193 13.29 22.46 -4.94
N LEU A 194 13.63 21.17 -4.84
CA LEU A 194 13.08 20.30 -3.80
C LEU A 194 13.38 20.86 -2.40
N SER A 195 14.56 21.44 -2.18
CA SER A 195 14.95 22.04 -0.90
C SER A 195 14.03 23.20 -0.49
N GLU A 196 13.70 24.08 -1.41
CA GLU A 196 12.76 25.20 -1.17
C GLU A 196 11.38 24.69 -0.83
N ILE A 197 10.89 23.65 -1.54
CA ILE A 197 9.58 23.06 -1.29
C ILE A 197 9.53 22.38 0.09
N LEU A 198 10.57 21.62 0.46
CA LEU A 198 10.65 20.97 1.77
C LEU A 198 10.68 21.98 2.92
N GLY A 199 11.26 23.17 2.70
CA GLY A 199 11.24 24.29 3.64
C GLY A 199 9.83 24.87 3.89
N ARG A 200 8.90 24.66 2.97
CA ARG A 200 7.50 25.14 3.07
C ARG A 200 6.56 24.18 3.81
N PHE A 201 7.03 23.00 4.21
CA PHE A 201 6.19 22.05 4.93
C PHE A 201 5.76 22.58 6.30
N ASP A 202 4.47 22.67 6.55
CA ASP A 202 3.93 22.99 7.87
C ASP A 202 4.14 21.80 8.84
N ARG A 203 5.28 21.85 9.56
CA ARG A 203 5.66 20.81 10.53
C ARG A 203 4.68 20.69 11.68
N SER A 204 3.99 21.78 12.05
CA SER A 204 2.98 21.78 13.12
C SER A 204 1.73 21.05 12.68
N ALA A 205 1.23 21.31 11.47
CA ALA A 205 0.09 20.60 10.91
C ALA A 205 0.37 19.11 10.73
N ILE A 206 1.56 18.74 10.23
CA ILE A 206 1.99 17.35 10.09
C ILE A 206 2.02 16.66 11.46
N LYS A 207 2.62 17.29 12.46
CA LYS A 207 2.67 16.78 13.84
C LYS A 207 1.26 16.60 14.42
N THR A 208 0.39 17.57 14.24
CA THR A 208 -1.00 17.51 14.72
C THR A 208 -1.76 16.34 14.07
N CYS A 209 -1.61 16.14 12.77
CA CYS A 209 -2.17 15.00 12.06
C CYS A 209 -1.65 13.66 12.61
N SER A 210 -0.35 13.56 12.84
CA SER A 210 0.31 12.39 13.41
C SER A 210 -0.19 12.09 14.83
N ASP A 211 -0.23 13.10 15.70
CA ASP A 211 -0.67 12.96 17.10
C ASP A 211 -2.12 12.50 17.24
N ARG A 212 -2.97 12.88 16.29
CA ARG A 212 -4.37 12.45 16.20
C ARG A 212 -4.56 11.06 15.61
N SER A 213 -3.50 10.45 15.06
CA SER A 213 -3.60 9.20 14.30
C SER A 213 -4.71 9.26 13.25
N SER A 214 -4.74 10.36 12.47
CA SER A 214 -5.83 10.66 11.52
C SER A 214 -6.02 9.59 10.46
N CYS A 215 -4.97 8.82 10.16
CA CYS A 215 -5.02 7.68 9.23
C CYS A 215 -3.94 6.64 9.58
N ASN A 216 -4.09 5.43 9.05
CA ASN A 216 -3.04 4.41 9.04
C ASN A 216 -2.67 4.07 7.59
N ARG A 217 -1.74 4.82 6.99
CA ARG A 217 -1.29 4.64 5.62
C ARG A 217 0.13 4.11 5.58
N LEU A 218 0.34 3.12 4.73
CA LEU A 218 1.62 2.44 4.59
C LEU A 218 2.75 3.40 4.18
N ASP A 219 2.51 4.24 3.18
CA ASP A 219 3.49 5.17 2.61
C ASP A 219 4.07 6.17 3.64
N GLY A 220 3.26 6.64 4.57
CA GLY A 220 3.69 7.59 5.61
C GLY A 220 4.33 6.95 6.83
N ARG A 221 4.31 5.61 6.97
CA ARG A 221 4.71 4.92 8.21
C ARG A 221 5.82 3.90 8.03
N VAL A 222 5.98 3.32 6.84
CA VAL A 222 6.86 2.15 6.62
C VAL A 222 8.30 2.41 7.04
N VAL A 223 8.90 3.51 6.62
CA VAL A 223 10.32 3.79 6.87
C VAL A 223 10.57 4.02 8.35
N GLY A 224 9.77 4.86 8.99
CA GLY A 224 9.92 5.13 10.43
C GLY A 224 9.65 3.91 11.30
N THR A 225 8.65 3.09 10.95
CA THR A 225 8.39 1.83 11.67
C THR A 225 9.57 0.87 11.56
N ILE A 226 10.15 0.69 10.37
CA ILE A 226 11.34 -0.15 10.19
C ILE A 226 12.53 0.36 11.00
N LEU A 227 12.75 1.67 11.03
CA LEU A 227 13.83 2.27 11.81
C LEU A 227 13.64 2.14 13.33
N ARG A 228 12.41 2.22 13.82
CA ARG A 228 12.08 2.07 15.26
C ARG A 228 12.05 0.61 15.73
N HIS A 229 11.79 -0.34 14.81
CA HIS A 229 11.59 -1.75 15.11
C HIS A 229 12.58 -2.66 14.34
N PRO A 230 13.84 -2.74 14.74
CA PRO A 230 14.87 -3.50 13.99
C PRO A 230 14.55 -4.99 13.88
N ILE A 231 13.88 -5.60 14.85
CA ILE A 231 13.43 -7.01 14.75
C ILE A 231 12.35 -7.15 13.68
N THR A 232 11.43 -6.21 13.58
CA THR A 232 10.41 -6.17 12.51
C THR A 232 11.07 -6.01 11.15
N ALA A 233 12.10 -5.16 11.02
CA ALA A 233 12.89 -5.00 9.81
C ALA A 233 13.58 -6.31 9.37
N LEU A 234 14.22 -7.02 10.32
CA LEU A 234 14.86 -8.31 10.05
C LEU A 234 13.87 -9.39 9.61
N ARG A 235 12.69 -9.46 10.25
CA ARG A 235 11.62 -10.38 9.85
C ARG A 235 11.09 -10.06 8.45
N SER A 236 10.95 -8.77 8.12
CA SER A 236 10.55 -8.33 6.78
C SER A 236 11.56 -8.76 5.72
N ALA A 237 12.86 -8.56 5.97
CA ALA A 237 13.93 -8.97 5.07
C ALA A 237 13.90 -10.49 4.81
N ARG A 238 13.70 -11.31 5.86
CA ARG A 238 13.57 -12.76 5.71
C ARG A 238 12.34 -13.16 4.89
N SER A 239 11.19 -12.49 5.08
CA SER A 239 9.97 -12.77 4.31
C SER A 239 10.13 -12.42 2.82
N LEU A 240 10.99 -11.46 2.48
CA LEU A 240 11.33 -11.11 1.10
C LEU A 240 12.31 -12.12 0.46
N THR A 241 13.26 -12.64 1.23
CA THR A 241 14.32 -13.53 0.71
C THR A 241 13.92 -15.02 0.71
N SER A 242 13.09 -15.46 1.65
CA SER A 242 12.66 -16.87 1.74
C SER A 242 11.82 -17.34 0.55
N ARG A 243 11.27 -16.44 -0.24
CA ARG A 243 10.52 -16.75 -1.47
C ARG A 243 11.40 -16.81 -2.72
N GLY A 244 12.62 -16.27 -2.67
CA GLY A 244 13.64 -16.50 -3.71
C GLY A 244 14.37 -17.84 -3.58
N ALA A 245 14.16 -18.57 -2.48
CA ALA A 245 14.80 -19.86 -2.20
C ALA A 245 13.86 -21.07 -2.33
N LEU A 246 12.62 -20.86 -2.79
CA LEU A 246 11.58 -21.89 -2.99
C LEU A 246 11.32 -22.20 -4.47
N THR A 247 12.27 -21.87 -5.36
CA THR A 247 12.26 -22.31 -6.77
C THR A 247 13.38 -23.28 -7.04
#